data_f2508a9fbc353b6bb7a9cd379f6aac86
#
_entry.id   f2508a9fbc353b6bb7a9cd379f6aac86
#
_cell.length_a   1.000
_cell.length_b   1.000
_cell.length_c   1.000
_cell.angle_alpha   90.00
_cell.angle_beta   90.00
_cell.angle_gamma   90.00
#
_symmetry.space_group_name_H-M   'P 1'
#
loop_
_entity.id
_entity.type
_entity.pdbx_description
1 polymer ?
#
loop_
_entity_poly.entity_id
_entity_poly.type
_entity_poly.pdbx_seq_one_letter_code
_entity_poly.pdbx_strand_id
1 'polypeptide(L)'
;EGLGDFAGFQCNLLYWFSNVIANIAIATSITGYLTVFVPALRNPYLAGCSTVMMIWLSALLNMIGPRIVTRFETVTTLLGVGPIALVGIGGWYFFNPETFAAGWDTAGIGPFQAVSSAVSIMFWAFMGVESASVAAAISILTQRAVRGRCRATCLCACCRYFTGQG
;
A
#
# COMPACT_ATOMS: atom_id res chain seq x y z
N GLU A 1 21.09 -5.17 12.45
CA GLU A 1 22.48 -5.51 12.85
C GLU A 1 23.41 -4.27 12.95
N GLY A 2 23.11 -3.14 12.29
CA GLY A 2 23.96 -1.94 12.29
C GLY A 2 23.89 -1.05 13.53
N LEU A 3 22.79 -1.04 14.25
CA LEU A 3 22.51 -0.11 15.37
C LEU A 3 22.23 -0.82 16.70
N GLY A 4 22.39 -2.15 16.76
CA GLY A 4 22.09 -2.96 17.94
C GLY A 4 20.60 -3.35 18.08
N ASP A 5 20.34 -4.38 18.85
CA ASP A 5 19.02 -5.01 18.97
C ASP A 5 17.96 -4.09 19.56
N PHE A 6 18.35 -3.20 20.46
CA PHE A 6 17.43 -2.23 21.08
C PHE A 6 16.90 -1.21 20.08
N ALA A 7 17.79 -0.63 19.27
CA ALA A 7 17.37 0.33 18.24
C ALA A 7 16.53 -0.36 17.14
N GLY A 8 16.87 -1.59 16.77
CA GLY A 8 16.08 -2.41 15.85
C GLY A 8 14.68 -2.69 16.38
N PHE A 9 14.54 -3.02 17.65
CA PHE A 9 13.24 -3.21 18.29
C PHE A 9 12.39 -1.93 18.28
N GLN A 10 12.98 -0.79 18.64
CA GLN A 10 12.29 0.51 18.65
C GLN A 10 11.81 0.91 17.26
N CYS A 11 12.65 0.76 16.24
CA CYS A 11 12.28 1.05 14.85
C CYS A 11 11.10 0.18 14.39
N ASN A 12 11.13 -1.11 14.72
CA ASN A 12 10.07 -2.04 14.35
C ASN A 12 8.75 -1.72 15.07
N LEU A 13 8.82 -1.36 16.34
CA LEU A 13 7.65 -0.94 17.11
C LEU A 13 7.02 0.34 16.54
N LEU A 14 7.83 1.36 16.24
CA LEU A 14 7.37 2.60 15.63
C LEU A 14 6.77 2.36 14.24
N TYR A 15 7.39 1.49 13.44
CA TYR A 15 6.88 1.08 12.14
C TYR A 15 5.51 0.40 12.25
N TRP A 16 5.33 -0.48 13.23
CA TRP A 16 4.05 -1.13 13.48
C TRP A 16 2.95 -0.11 13.83
N PHE A 17 3.23 0.83 14.74
CA PHE A 17 2.28 1.90 15.09
C PHE A 17 1.95 2.79 13.88
N SER A 18 2.95 3.18 13.10
CA SER A 18 2.75 3.98 11.87
C SER A 18 1.81 3.28 10.89
N ASN A 19 1.98 1.97 10.69
CA ASN A 19 1.10 1.21 9.81
C ASN A 19 -0.34 1.15 10.31
N VAL A 20 -0.55 0.99 11.61
CA VAL A 20 -1.91 1.00 12.19
C VAL A 20 -2.58 2.35 11.96
N ILE A 21 -1.88 3.45 12.25
CA ILE A 21 -2.40 4.81 12.06
C ILE A 21 -2.69 5.08 10.57
N ALA A 22 -1.79 4.67 9.68
CA ALA A 22 -1.97 4.82 8.23
C ALA A 22 -3.21 4.09 7.71
N ASN A 23 -3.46 2.87 8.16
CA ASN A 23 -4.66 2.12 7.78
C ASN A 23 -5.95 2.79 8.24
N ILE A 24 -5.96 3.35 9.46
CA ILE A 24 -7.11 4.11 9.96
C ILE A 24 -7.33 5.38 9.13
N ALA A 25 -6.25 6.10 8.80
CA ALA A 25 -6.33 7.30 7.98
C ALA A 25 -6.86 7.01 6.57
N ILE A 26 -6.42 5.92 5.94
CA ILE A 26 -6.92 5.47 4.63
C ILE A 26 -8.41 5.12 4.71
N ALA A 27 -8.83 4.34 5.71
CA ALA A 27 -10.22 3.96 5.89
C ALA A 27 -11.13 5.17 6.12
N THR A 28 -10.65 6.16 6.89
CA THR A 28 -11.36 7.42 7.12
C THR A 28 -11.46 8.24 5.83
N SER A 29 -10.41 8.28 5.02
CA SER A 29 -10.41 8.96 3.72
C SER A 29 -11.41 8.33 2.75
N ILE A 30 -11.46 6.99 2.68
CA ILE A 30 -12.44 6.26 1.88
C ILE A 30 -13.87 6.64 2.31
N THR A 31 -14.12 6.66 3.61
CA THR A 31 -15.43 7.08 4.15
C THR A 31 -15.75 8.53 3.76
N GLY A 32 -14.76 9.43 3.80
CA GLY A 32 -14.91 10.80 3.34
C GLY A 32 -15.34 10.90 1.87
N TYR A 33 -14.74 10.12 0.98
CA TYR A 33 -15.16 10.08 -0.43
C TYR A 33 -16.55 9.46 -0.60
N LEU A 34 -16.91 8.46 0.19
CA LEU A 34 -18.23 7.85 0.15
C LEU A 34 -19.36 8.83 0.55
N THR A 35 -19.09 9.86 1.34
CA THR A 35 -20.09 10.89 1.69
C THR A 35 -20.64 11.64 0.49
N VAL A 36 -19.90 11.68 -0.62
CA VAL A 36 -20.35 12.29 -1.89
C VAL A 36 -21.49 11.48 -2.51
N PHE A 37 -21.40 10.14 -2.42
CA PHE A 37 -22.40 9.22 -2.98
C PHE A 37 -23.53 8.93 -2.01
N VAL A 38 -23.24 8.91 -0.71
CA VAL A 38 -24.18 8.58 0.37
C VAL A 38 -24.20 9.72 1.39
N PRO A 39 -25.08 10.74 1.21
CA PRO A 39 -25.13 11.90 2.11
C PRO A 39 -25.42 11.56 3.58
N ALA A 40 -26.01 10.40 3.86
CA ALA A 40 -26.25 9.93 5.23
C ALA A 40 -24.96 9.74 6.04
N LEU A 41 -23.82 9.46 5.39
CA LEU A 41 -22.51 9.32 6.04
C LEU A 41 -21.93 10.67 6.56
N ARG A 42 -22.60 11.80 6.35
CA ARG A 42 -22.26 13.07 7.00
C ARG A 42 -22.51 13.04 8.51
N ASN A 43 -23.34 12.11 8.98
CA ASN A 43 -23.51 11.89 10.40
C ASN A 43 -22.24 11.22 10.98
N PRO A 44 -21.60 11.80 12.03
CA PRO A 44 -20.33 11.30 12.57
C PRO A 44 -20.40 9.85 13.06
N TYR A 45 -21.55 9.42 13.59
CA TYR A 45 -21.73 8.04 14.03
C TYR A 45 -21.74 7.05 12.86
N LEU A 46 -22.44 7.39 11.77
CA LEU A 46 -22.49 6.55 10.57
C LEU A 46 -21.13 6.53 9.86
N ALA A 47 -20.42 7.65 9.84
CA ALA A 47 -19.05 7.71 9.30
C ALA A 47 -18.10 6.81 10.10
N GLY A 48 -18.18 6.84 11.43
CA GLY A 48 -17.38 5.96 12.29
C GLY A 48 -17.69 4.48 12.05
N CYS A 49 -18.96 4.10 12.00
CA CYS A 49 -19.35 2.73 11.66
C CYS A 49 -18.88 2.30 10.28
N SER A 50 -18.96 3.17 9.28
CA SER A 50 -18.47 2.91 7.92
C SER A 50 -16.95 2.68 7.90
N THR A 51 -16.20 3.51 8.62
CA THR A 51 -14.73 3.35 8.74
C THR A 51 -14.37 2.00 9.36
N VAL A 52 -15.01 1.61 10.45
CA VAL A 52 -14.80 0.31 11.11
C VAL A 52 -15.16 -0.83 10.14
N MET A 53 -16.28 -0.71 9.43
CA MET A 53 -16.72 -1.71 8.45
C MET A 53 -15.69 -1.87 7.31
N MET A 54 -15.09 -0.77 6.83
CA MET A 54 -14.03 -0.82 5.81
C MET A 54 -12.77 -1.52 6.31
N ILE A 55 -12.37 -1.30 7.56
CA ILE A 55 -11.23 -1.99 8.19
C ILE A 55 -11.50 -3.50 8.27
N TRP A 56 -12.70 -3.89 8.73
CA TRP A 56 -13.08 -5.31 8.80
C TRP A 56 -13.15 -5.97 7.42
N LEU A 57 -13.68 -5.26 6.43
CA LEU A 57 -13.72 -5.75 5.05
C LEU A 57 -12.32 -6.00 4.50
N SER A 58 -11.40 -5.07 4.74
CA SER A 58 -9.99 -5.22 4.34
C SER A 58 -9.32 -6.41 5.04
N ALA A 59 -9.59 -6.60 6.34
CA ALA A 59 -9.08 -7.73 7.10
C ALA A 59 -9.62 -9.07 6.55
N LEU A 60 -10.91 -9.14 6.26
CA LEU A 60 -11.55 -10.33 5.67
C LEU A 60 -10.98 -10.65 4.29
N LEU A 61 -10.80 -9.64 3.43
CA LEU A 61 -10.17 -9.81 2.11
C LEU A 61 -8.74 -10.39 2.25
N ASN A 62 -8.01 -9.93 3.24
CA ASN A 62 -6.65 -10.42 3.50
C ASN A 62 -6.63 -11.89 3.97
N MET A 63 -7.68 -12.34 4.67
CA MET A 63 -7.83 -13.74 5.09
C MET A 63 -8.13 -14.71 3.93
N ILE A 64 -8.72 -14.23 2.84
CA ILE A 64 -9.06 -15.06 1.66
C ILE A 64 -7.82 -15.58 0.94
N GLY A 65 -6.72 -14.84 1.01
CA GLY A 65 -5.41 -15.28 0.53
C GLY A 65 -4.71 -14.28 -0.39
N PRO A 66 -3.38 -14.36 -0.46
CA PRO A 66 -2.54 -13.35 -1.10
C PRO A 66 -2.80 -13.19 -2.60
N ARG A 67 -3.24 -14.24 -3.29
CA ARG A 67 -3.50 -14.18 -4.75
C ARG A 67 -4.65 -13.25 -5.11
N ILE A 68 -5.70 -13.25 -4.32
CA ILE A 68 -6.89 -12.40 -4.56
C ILE A 68 -6.56 -10.96 -4.20
N VAL A 69 -5.88 -10.75 -3.07
CA VAL A 69 -5.42 -9.44 -2.64
C VAL A 69 -4.52 -8.79 -3.70
N THR A 70 -3.53 -9.51 -4.22
CA THR A 70 -2.62 -9.00 -5.25
C THR A 70 -3.34 -8.65 -6.55
N ARG A 71 -4.33 -9.43 -6.97
CA ARG A 71 -5.14 -9.10 -8.16
C ARG A 71 -5.97 -7.84 -7.95
N PHE A 72 -6.61 -7.73 -6.79
CA PHE A 72 -7.38 -6.56 -6.42
C PHE A 72 -6.49 -5.31 -6.36
N GLU A 73 -5.33 -5.41 -5.73
CA GLU A 73 -4.32 -4.35 -5.65
C GLU A 73 -3.82 -3.92 -7.05
N THR A 74 -3.54 -4.86 -7.93
CA THR A 74 -3.14 -4.57 -9.32
C THR A 74 -4.22 -3.80 -10.08
N VAL A 75 -5.47 -4.23 -9.97
CA VAL A 75 -6.59 -3.56 -10.64
C VAL A 75 -6.80 -2.15 -10.09
N THR A 76 -6.80 -1.98 -8.78
CA THR A 76 -6.96 -0.66 -8.14
C THR A 76 -5.80 0.27 -8.46
N THR A 77 -4.57 -0.23 -8.52
CA THR A 77 -3.39 0.54 -8.93
C THR A 77 -3.51 1.01 -10.38
N LEU A 78 -3.90 0.13 -11.29
CA LEU A 78 -4.11 0.51 -12.70
C LEU A 78 -5.23 1.54 -12.85
N LEU A 79 -6.33 1.38 -12.10
CA LEU A 79 -7.41 2.36 -12.09
C LEU A 79 -6.98 3.72 -11.50
N GLY A 80 -6.07 3.73 -10.53
CA GLY A 80 -5.54 4.96 -9.94
C GLY A 80 -4.50 5.65 -10.82
N VAL A 81 -3.58 4.87 -11.40
CA VAL A 81 -2.50 5.41 -12.26
C VAL A 81 -3.04 5.83 -13.63
N GLY A 82 -4.05 5.14 -14.16
CA GLY A 82 -4.64 5.41 -15.47
C GLY A 82 -5.06 6.88 -15.67
N PRO A 83 -5.95 7.43 -14.84
CA PRO A 83 -6.35 8.84 -14.92
C PRO A 83 -5.18 9.82 -14.76
N ILE A 84 -4.22 9.52 -13.88
CA ILE A 84 -3.04 10.37 -13.67
C ILE A 84 -2.18 10.41 -14.93
N ALA A 85 -1.93 9.25 -15.55
CA ALA A 85 -1.20 9.16 -16.80
C ALA A 85 -1.95 9.87 -17.95
N LEU A 86 -3.28 9.71 -18.01
CA LEU A 86 -4.10 10.36 -19.00
C LEU A 86 -4.06 11.88 -18.87
N VAL A 87 -4.17 12.41 -17.66
CA VAL A 87 -4.05 13.85 -17.39
C VAL A 87 -2.61 14.32 -17.64
N GLY A 88 -1.60 13.55 -17.28
CA GLY A 88 -0.19 13.90 -17.50
C GLY A 88 0.16 14.01 -18.98
N ILE A 89 -0.33 13.08 -19.80
CA ILE A 89 -0.08 13.08 -21.26
C ILE A 89 -1.02 14.05 -21.97
N GLY A 90 -2.33 13.97 -21.68
CA GLY A 90 -3.35 14.79 -22.31
C GLY A 90 -3.28 16.26 -21.89
N GLY A 91 -2.94 16.52 -20.65
CA GLY A 91 -2.80 17.89 -20.12
C GLY A 91 -1.69 18.69 -20.81
N TRP A 92 -0.66 18.01 -21.32
CA TRP A 92 0.38 18.65 -22.11
C TRP A 92 -0.15 19.27 -23.41
N TYR A 93 -1.14 18.63 -24.01
CA TYR A 93 -1.77 19.14 -25.25
C TYR A 93 -2.66 20.38 -25.03
N PHE A 94 -3.24 20.49 -23.82
CA PHE A 94 -4.10 21.60 -23.42
C PHE A 94 -3.38 22.63 -22.52
N PHE A 95 -2.05 22.57 -22.47
CA PHE A 95 -1.28 23.44 -21.58
C PHE A 95 -1.43 24.92 -22.00
N ASN A 96 -1.95 25.74 -21.09
CA ASN A 96 -2.05 27.17 -21.25
C ASN A 96 -1.18 27.86 -20.20
N PRO A 97 -0.11 28.58 -20.61
CA PRO A 97 0.83 29.21 -19.69
C PRO A 97 0.18 30.31 -18.84
N GLU A 98 -0.85 31.00 -19.34
CA GLU A 98 -1.54 32.04 -18.56
C GLU A 98 -2.34 31.43 -17.41
N THR A 99 -3.05 30.32 -17.66
CA THR A 99 -3.79 29.60 -16.62
C THR A 99 -2.84 28.99 -15.60
N PHE A 100 -1.68 28.50 -16.05
CA PHE A 100 -0.65 27.97 -15.17
C PHE A 100 -0.06 29.07 -14.26
N ALA A 101 0.27 30.22 -14.82
CA ALA A 101 0.80 31.35 -14.04
C ALA A 101 -0.23 31.89 -13.03
N ALA A 102 -1.50 31.96 -13.40
CA ALA A 102 -2.58 32.37 -12.51
C ALA A 102 -2.84 31.36 -11.39
N GLY A 103 -2.61 30.06 -11.67
CA GLY A 103 -2.77 28.99 -10.69
C GLY A 103 -1.56 28.76 -9.79
N TRP A 104 -0.43 29.39 -10.04
CA TRP A 104 0.83 29.13 -9.33
C TRP A 104 0.78 29.46 -7.84
N ASP A 105 0.08 30.51 -7.44
CA ASP A 105 -0.05 30.93 -6.03
C ASP A 105 -1.49 31.34 -5.71
N THR A 106 -2.43 30.42 -5.86
CA THR A 106 -3.85 30.65 -5.54
C THR A 106 -4.11 30.79 -4.04
N ALA A 107 -3.22 30.29 -3.20
CA ALA A 107 -3.41 30.27 -1.75
C ALA A 107 -2.72 31.44 -1.04
N GLY A 108 -1.86 32.23 -1.72
CA GLY A 108 -1.11 33.33 -1.11
C GLY A 108 -0.16 32.88 0.01
N ILE A 109 0.21 31.58 -0.02
CA ILE A 109 1.07 30.99 0.98
C ILE A 109 2.52 31.19 0.53
N GLY A 110 3.36 31.72 1.42
CA GLY A 110 4.77 31.94 1.08
C GLY A 110 5.43 30.65 0.55
N PRO A 111 6.42 30.75 -0.35
CA PRO A 111 7.02 29.60 -1.04
C PRO A 111 7.58 28.55 -0.09
N PHE A 112 8.06 28.92 1.07
CA PHE A 112 8.57 28.00 2.08
C PHE A 112 7.46 27.09 2.66
N GLN A 113 6.29 27.67 2.92
CA GLN A 113 5.16 26.95 3.47
C GLN A 113 4.53 26.02 2.41
N ALA A 114 4.47 26.45 1.16
CA ALA A 114 4.02 25.63 0.03
C ALA A 114 4.93 24.41 -0.17
N VAL A 115 6.25 24.60 -0.16
CA VAL A 115 7.24 23.50 -0.27
C VAL A 115 7.14 22.55 0.92
N SER A 116 7.01 23.06 2.15
CA SER A 116 6.87 22.23 3.35
C SER A 116 5.63 21.34 3.29
N SER A 117 4.49 21.89 2.83
CA SER A 117 3.25 21.14 2.64
C SER A 117 3.39 20.06 1.55
N ALA A 118 4.01 20.41 0.42
CA ALA A 118 4.27 19.47 -0.67
C ALA A 118 5.19 18.31 -0.23
N VAL A 119 6.26 18.62 0.51
CA VAL A 119 7.18 17.61 1.08
C VAL A 119 6.44 16.68 2.03
N SER A 120 5.55 17.19 2.87
CA SER A 120 4.76 16.37 3.79
C SER A 120 3.84 15.40 3.05
N ILE A 121 3.19 15.84 1.98
CA ILE A 121 2.34 14.99 1.13
C ILE A 121 3.17 13.95 0.40
N MET A 122 4.32 14.35 -0.17
CA MET A 122 5.23 13.40 -0.84
C MET A 122 5.78 12.36 0.12
N PHE A 123 6.18 12.76 1.33
CA PHE A 123 6.65 11.83 2.35
C PHE A 123 5.59 10.77 2.66
N TRP A 124 4.33 11.18 2.76
CA TRP A 124 3.21 10.26 2.98
C TRP A 124 3.00 9.30 1.80
N ALA A 125 3.15 9.78 0.57
CA ALA A 125 3.03 8.96 -0.64
C ALA A 125 4.14 7.89 -0.75
N PHE A 126 5.33 8.17 -0.21
CA PHE A 126 6.46 7.22 -0.20
C PHE A 126 6.38 6.18 0.92
N MET A 127 5.56 6.37 1.94
CA MET A 127 5.38 5.44 3.07
C MET A 127 4.75 4.08 2.71
N GLY A 128 4.63 3.70 1.49
CA GLY A 128 4.14 2.38 1.10
C GLY A 128 5.15 1.58 0.29
N VAL A 129 6.22 2.23 -0.15
CA VAL A 129 7.21 1.59 -1.04
C VAL A 129 8.04 0.54 -0.32
N GLU A 130 8.32 0.74 0.98
CA GLU A 130 9.02 -0.23 1.82
C GLU A 130 8.22 -1.53 2.01
N SER A 131 6.90 -1.47 2.02
CA SER A 131 6.03 -2.65 2.14
C SER A 131 6.23 -3.61 0.95
N ALA A 132 6.49 -3.08 -0.23
CA ALA A 132 6.79 -3.88 -1.42
C ALA A 132 8.10 -4.66 -1.26
N SER A 133 9.12 -4.07 -0.63
CA SER A 133 10.40 -4.75 -0.37
C SER A 133 10.25 -5.89 0.64
N VAL A 134 9.44 -5.70 1.67
CA VAL A 134 9.13 -6.75 2.67
C VAL A 134 8.34 -7.88 2.03
N ALA A 135 7.33 -7.57 1.22
CA ALA A 135 6.54 -8.57 0.48
C ALA A 135 7.40 -9.38 -0.50
N ALA A 136 8.34 -8.73 -1.20
CA ALA A 136 9.29 -9.39 -2.08
C ALA A 136 10.23 -10.33 -1.31
N ALA A 137 10.75 -9.90 -0.16
CA ALA A 137 11.61 -10.73 0.70
C ALA A 137 10.87 -11.99 1.19
N ILE A 138 9.62 -11.84 1.65
CA ILE A 138 8.79 -12.98 2.09
C ILE A 138 8.51 -13.94 0.94
N SER A 139 8.22 -13.43 -0.26
CA SER A 139 7.96 -14.28 -1.44
C SER A 139 9.18 -15.10 -1.84
N ILE A 140 10.38 -14.51 -1.78
CA ILE A 140 11.65 -15.19 -2.08
C ILE A 140 11.93 -16.28 -1.02
N LEU A 141 11.72 -15.99 0.25
CA LEU A 141 11.91 -16.96 1.34
C LEU A 141 10.92 -18.12 1.21
N THR A 142 9.67 -17.85 0.90
CA THR A 142 8.64 -18.88 0.68
C THR A 142 8.99 -19.75 -0.52
N GLN A 143 9.43 -19.16 -1.63
CA GLN A 143 9.87 -19.92 -2.80
C GLN A 143 11.10 -20.79 -2.50
N ARG A 144 12.06 -20.29 -1.73
CA ARG A 144 13.22 -21.08 -1.29
C ARG A 144 12.81 -22.25 -0.39
N ALA A 145 11.91 -22.03 0.55
CA ALA A 145 11.39 -23.06 1.44
C ALA A 145 10.63 -24.15 0.67
N VAL A 146 9.79 -23.78 -0.29
CA VAL A 146 9.07 -24.72 -1.16
C VAL A 146 10.05 -25.51 -2.03
N ARG A 147 11.02 -24.83 -2.64
CA ARG A 147 12.04 -25.47 -3.49
C ARG A 147 12.95 -26.41 -2.69
N GLY A 148 13.30 -26.03 -1.44
CA GLY A 148 14.03 -26.87 -0.52
C GLY A 148 13.25 -28.11 -0.11
N ARG A 149 11.96 -27.97 0.14
CA ARG A 149 11.04 -29.08 0.49
C ARG A 149 10.83 -30.03 -0.70
N CYS A 150 10.66 -29.50 -1.91
CA CYS A 150 10.60 -30.32 -3.13
C CYS A 150 11.91 -31.08 -3.39
N ARG A 151 13.07 -30.47 -3.15
CA ARG A 151 14.36 -31.17 -3.26
C ARG A 151 14.47 -32.31 -2.23
N ALA A 152 14.08 -32.07 -0.99
CA ALA A 152 14.09 -33.11 0.04
C ALA A 152 13.14 -34.25 -0.31
N THR A 153 11.94 -33.93 -0.83
CA THR A 153 10.94 -34.95 -1.24
C THR A 153 11.40 -35.71 -2.49
N CYS A 154 12.01 -35.04 -3.47
CA CYS A 154 12.61 -35.71 -4.64
C CYS A 154 13.81 -36.58 -4.26
N LEU A 155 14.69 -36.14 -3.35
CA LEU A 155 15.77 -36.96 -2.83
C LEU A 155 15.24 -38.19 -2.08
N CYS A 156 14.19 -38.04 -1.27
CA CYS A 156 13.55 -39.20 -0.64
C CYS A 156 12.89 -40.14 -1.65
N ALA A 157 12.26 -39.63 -2.71
CA ALA A 157 11.69 -40.45 -3.77
C ALA A 157 12.78 -41.17 -4.58
N CYS A 158 13.85 -40.49 -4.97
CA CYS A 158 15.01 -41.10 -5.65
C CYS A 158 15.74 -42.10 -4.75
N CYS A 159 15.94 -41.83 -3.45
CA CYS A 159 16.52 -42.81 -2.53
C CYS A 159 15.65 -44.08 -2.40
N ARG A 160 14.33 -43.93 -2.39
CA ARG A 160 13.41 -45.10 -2.31
C ARG A 160 13.42 -45.91 -3.59
N TYR A 161 13.67 -45.30 -4.76
CA TYR A 161 13.83 -46.01 -6.04
C TYR A 161 15.18 -46.68 -6.18
N PHE A 162 16.23 -46.15 -5.54
CA PHE A 162 17.58 -46.72 -5.61
C PHE A 162 17.85 -47.77 -4.53
N THR A 163 17.10 -47.81 -3.45
CA THR A 163 17.16 -48.85 -2.41
C THR A 163 16.08 -49.92 -2.58
N GLY A 164 15.57 -50.06 -3.80
CA GLY A 164 14.61 -51.14 -4.17
C GLY A 164 15.16 -52.52 -3.81
N GLN A 165 14.96 -52.85 -2.56
CA GLN A 165 15.07 -54.16 -2.02
C GLN A 165 13.87 -54.49 -1.18
N GLY A 166 13.19 -55.57 -1.62
CA GLY A 166 12.39 -56.46 -0.81
C GLY A 166 10.94 -56.12 -0.64
#